data_e7522c44e29fc3bca013a412727ee174
#
_entry.id   e7522c44e29fc3bca013a412727ee174
#
_cell.length_a   1.000
_cell.length_b   1.000
_cell.length_c   1.000
_cell.angle_alpha   90.00
_cell.angle_beta   90.00
_cell.angle_gamma   90.00
#
_symmetry.space_group_name_H-M   'P 1'
#
loop_
_entity.id
_entity.type
_entity.pdbx_description
1 polymer ?
#
loop_
_entity_poly.entity_id
_entity_poly.type
_entity_poly.pdbx_seq_one_letter_code
_entity_poly.pdbx_strand_id
1 'polypeptide(L)'
;NYFNAYASVAYTGVKFGKGNNHRLVLAMQAGIINRHVDQSKFKWGEQWNPITGYNSGNAITESFAATSATTLDIGAGALYYDATPDKKANAFGGVSFFHINKPKDPIISNQTVALNTIPLRYTRHGGVSFNLSNKTSIIPHVLHMQQGTARETSLGTYVKYNVNEETDLMIGGYYRFKDAIAPFVGVDWRNL
;
A
#
# COMPACT_ATOMS: atom_id res chain seq x y z
N ASN A 1 16.46 -11.81 -2.95
CA ASN A 1 15.53 -11.39 -4.02
C ASN A 1 14.09 -11.53 -3.52
N TYR A 2 13.25 -10.60 -3.92
CA TYR A 2 11.83 -10.56 -3.60
C TYR A 2 11.04 -10.34 -4.90
N PHE A 3 10.06 -11.20 -5.15
CA PHE A 3 9.19 -11.10 -6.32
C PHE A 3 7.75 -11.31 -5.87
N ASN A 4 6.83 -10.49 -6.37
CA ASN A 4 5.40 -10.68 -6.19
C ASN A 4 4.66 -10.37 -7.49
N ALA A 5 3.61 -11.14 -7.73
CA ALA A 5 2.71 -10.97 -8.86
C ALA A 5 1.28 -11.15 -8.41
N TYR A 6 0.38 -10.24 -8.82
CA TYR A 6 -1.02 -10.23 -8.45
C TYR A 6 -1.92 -10.07 -9.66
N ALA A 7 -3.04 -10.75 -9.64
CA ALA A 7 -4.19 -10.47 -10.48
C ALA A 7 -5.28 -9.80 -9.62
N SER A 8 -5.88 -8.74 -10.15
CA SER A 8 -6.91 -7.98 -9.44
C SER A 8 -8.16 -7.84 -10.30
N VAL A 9 -9.31 -7.93 -9.66
CA VAL A 9 -10.63 -7.72 -10.28
C VAL A 9 -11.38 -6.68 -9.45
N ALA A 10 -11.96 -5.70 -10.13
CA ALA A 10 -12.80 -4.67 -9.51
C ALA A 10 -14.17 -4.62 -10.18
N TYR A 11 -15.22 -4.66 -9.37
CA TYR A 11 -16.60 -4.48 -9.79
C TYR A 11 -17.09 -3.08 -9.44
N THR A 12 -17.41 -2.28 -10.46
CA THR A 12 -17.79 -0.87 -10.33
C THR A 12 -19.30 -0.64 -10.54
N GLY A 13 -20.08 -1.72 -10.64
CA GLY A 13 -21.47 -1.68 -11.04
C GLY A 13 -22.46 -1.25 -9.96
N VAL A 14 -22.06 -1.18 -8.68
CA VAL A 14 -22.97 -0.79 -7.60
C VAL A 14 -23.17 0.71 -7.60
N LYS A 15 -24.40 1.13 -7.90
CA LYS A 15 -24.82 2.53 -7.99
C LYS A 15 -26.10 2.69 -7.17
N PHE A 16 -26.23 3.80 -6.45
CA PHE A 16 -27.39 4.07 -5.61
C PHE A 16 -27.61 5.57 -5.38
N GLY A 17 -28.66 5.90 -4.66
CA GLY A 17 -29.06 7.28 -4.40
C GLY A 17 -29.74 7.94 -5.58
N LYS A 18 -30.08 9.22 -5.42
CA LYS A 18 -30.77 10.02 -6.45
C LYS A 18 -29.84 10.17 -7.68
N GLY A 19 -30.33 9.79 -8.85
CA GLY A 19 -29.56 9.85 -10.10
C GLY A 19 -28.45 8.80 -10.20
N ASN A 20 -28.39 7.79 -9.31
CA ASN A 20 -27.33 6.79 -9.26
C ASN A 20 -25.92 7.40 -9.14
N ASN A 21 -25.79 8.52 -8.45
CA ASN A 21 -24.55 9.26 -8.36
C ASN A 21 -23.60 8.73 -7.27
N HIS A 22 -24.12 7.97 -6.31
CA HIS A 22 -23.28 7.29 -5.33
C HIS A 22 -22.76 5.97 -5.92
N ARG A 23 -21.47 5.73 -5.80
CA ARG A 23 -20.78 4.59 -6.38
C ARG A 23 -20.09 3.78 -5.28
N LEU A 24 -20.21 2.47 -5.36
CA LEU A 24 -19.45 1.55 -4.55
C LEU A 24 -18.69 0.60 -5.48
N VAL A 25 -17.38 0.57 -5.31
CA VAL A 25 -16.47 -0.34 -6.02
C VAL A 25 -16.05 -1.42 -5.05
N LEU A 26 -16.15 -2.66 -5.46
CA LEU A 26 -15.67 -3.82 -4.70
C LEU A 26 -14.52 -4.43 -5.47
N ALA A 27 -13.41 -4.71 -4.80
CA ALA A 27 -12.23 -5.27 -5.43
C ALA A 27 -11.69 -6.48 -4.65
N MET A 28 -11.13 -7.43 -5.39
CA MET A 28 -10.39 -8.56 -4.85
C MET A 28 -9.09 -8.72 -5.63
N GLN A 29 -8.07 -9.20 -4.94
CA GLN A 29 -6.80 -9.59 -5.57
C GLN A 29 -6.33 -10.92 -5.01
N ALA A 30 -5.65 -11.69 -5.86
CA ALA A 30 -4.94 -12.89 -5.47
C ALA A 30 -3.61 -12.95 -6.22
N GLY A 31 -2.59 -13.45 -5.57
CA GLY A 31 -1.26 -13.50 -6.17
C GLY A 31 -0.30 -14.38 -5.39
N ILE A 32 0.94 -14.33 -5.80
CA ILE A 32 2.05 -15.04 -5.19
C ILE A 32 3.10 -14.08 -4.68
N ILE A 33 3.67 -14.42 -3.55
CA ILE A 33 4.87 -13.79 -2.98
C ILE A 33 5.96 -14.85 -3.04
N ASN A 34 7.05 -14.56 -3.75
CA ASN A 34 8.26 -15.39 -3.77
C ASN A 34 9.41 -14.64 -3.11
N ARG A 35 10.09 -15.28 -2.18
CA ARG A 35 11.30 -14.79 -1.53
C ARG A 35 12.42 -15.77 -1.77
N HIS A 36 13.58 -15.25 -2.14
CA HIS A 36 14.80 -16.03 -2.31
C HIS A 36 15.96 -15.35 -1.62
N VAL A 37 16.68 -16.13 -0.82
CA VAL A 37 17.84 -15.69 -0.05
C VAL A 37 19.06 -16.50 -0.52
N ASP A 38 20.09 -15.79 -0.95
CA ASP A 38 21.37 -16.40 -1.33
C ASP A 38 22.30 -16.39 -0.11
N GLN A 39 22.39 -17.52 0.55
CA GLN A 39 23.19 -17.66 1.78
C GLN A 39 24.70 -17.43 1.53
N SER A 40 25.19 -17.69 0.31
CA SER A 40 26.61 -17.51 -0.02
C SER A 40 27.08 -16.06 0.08
N LYS A 41 26.15 -15.12 0.05
CA LYS A 41 26.41 -13.68 0.12
C LYS A 41 26.33 -13.10 1.53
N PHE A 42 25.97 -13.91 2.52
CA PHE A 42 25.89 -13.44 3.90
C PHE A 42 27.25 -13.44 4.57
N LYS A 43 27.45 -12.42 5.39
CA LYS A 43 28.53 -12.35 6.35
C LYS A 43 27.91 -12.47 7.74
N TRP A 44 28.25 -13.53 8.44
CA TRP A 44 27.67 -13.85 9.73
C TRP A 44 28.47 -13.21 10.87
N GLY A 45 27.81 -12.90 11.97
CA GLY A 45 28.47 -12.33 13.14
C GLY A 45 29.60 -13.21 13.70
N GLU A 46 29.41 -14.54 13.63
CA GLU A 46 30.40 -15.53 14.05
C GLU A 46 31.70 -15.52 13.21
N GLN A 47 31.62 -14.97 11.99
CA GLN A 47 32.79 -14.82 11.11
C GLN A 47 33.56 -13.52 11.35
N TRP A 48 33.10 -12.68 12.28
CA TRP A 48 33.73 -11.42 12.63
C TRP A 48 34.50 -11.51 13.95
N ASN A 49 35.73 -11.09 13.92
CA ASN A 49 36.55 -10.93 15.13
C ASN A 49 36.98 -9.45 15.24
N PRO A 50 36.84 -8.80 16.42
CA PRO A 50 37.17 -7.38 16.58
C PRO A 50 38.66 -7.05 16.39
N ILE A 51 39.55 -8.06 16.49
CA ILE A 51 41.01 -7.86 16.34
C ILE A 51 41.47 -8.19 14.94
N THR A 52 41.02 -9.33 14.35
CA THR A 52 41.50 -9.84 13.06
C THR A 52 40.55 -9.57 11.91
N GLY A 53 39.35 -9.02 12.17
CA GLY A 53 38.35 -8.72 11.16
C GLY A 53 37.54 -9.95 10.71
N TYR A 54 37.06 -9.91 9.47
CA TYR A 54 36.20 -10.92 8.88
C TYR A 54 37.03 -12.11 8.37
N ASN A 55 36.64 -13.34 8.76
CA ASN A 55 37.20 -14.59 8.29
C ASN A 55 36.11 -15.55 7.83
N SER A 56 36.02 -15.78 6.51
CA SER A 56 35.03 -16.67 5.91
C SER A 56 35.21 -18.15 6.25
N GLY A 57 36.39 -18.55 6.79
CA GLY A 57 36.68 -19.92 7.20
C GLY A 57 36.18 -20.27 8.60
N ASN A 58 35.66 -19.30 9.39
CA ASN A 58 35.06 -19.59 10.68
C ASN A 58 33.76 -20.34 10.47
N ALA A 59 33.55 -21.36 11.32
CA ALA A 59 32.30 -22.12 11.33
C ALA A 59 31.12 -21.22 11.70
N ILE A 60 29.98 -21.44 11.05
CA ILE A 60 28.71 -20.77 11.30
C ILE A 60 27.72 -21.78 11.85
N THR A 61 27.05 -21.42 12.92
CA THR A 61 25.96 -22.21 13.52
C THR A 61 24.60 -21.73 13.06
N GLU A 62 24.51 -20.51 12.53
CA GLU A 62 23.28 -19.94 12.00
C GLU A 62 22.97 -20.50 10.60
N SER A 63 21.74 -20.90 10.40
CA SER A 63 21.26 -21.38 9.10
C SER A 63 19.81 -20.94 8.87
N PHE A 64 19.43 -20.76 7.60
CA PHE A 64 18.04 -20.57 7.26
C PHE A 64 17.34 -21.92 7.09
N ALA A 65 16.10 -22.04 7.56
CA ALA A 65 15.29 -23.24 7.35
C ALA A 65 14.97 -23.49 5.87
N ALA A 66 14.90 -22.43 5.07
CA ALA A 66 14.72 -22.50 3.63
C ALA A 66 15.38 -21.30 2.94
N THR A 67 15.95 -21.51 1.76
CA THR A 67 16.56 -20.44 0.94
C THR A 67 15.57 -19.82 -0.04
N SER A 68 14.42 -20.46 -0.27
CA SER A 68 13.36 -19.98 -1.15
C SER A 68 12.00 -20.36 -0.58
N ALA A 69 11.05 -19.46 -0.73
CA ALA A 69 9.67 -19.67 -0.33
C ALA A 69 8.71 -18.99 -1.30
N THR A 70 7.67 -19.71 -1.66
CA THR A 70 6.55 -19.15 -2.45
C THR A 70 5.27 -19.37 -1.67
N THR A 71 4.47 -18.32 -1.54
CA THR A 71 3.20 -18.37 -0.81
C THR A 71 2.11 -17.62 -1.56
N LEU A 72 0.87 -18.10 -1.41
CA LEU A 72 -0.32 -17.41 -1.92
C LEU A 72 -0.63 -16.22 -1.02
N ASP A 73 -1.05 -15.12 -1.63
CA ASP A 73 -1.51 -13.91 -0.93
C ASP A 73 -2.84 -13.43 -1.51
N ILE A 74 -3.74 -13.03 -0.61
CA ILE A 74 -5.10 -12.61 -0.96
C ILE A 74 -5.38 -11.26 -0.32
N GLY A 75 -6.05 -10.39 -1.10
CA GLY A 75 -6.53 -9.10 -0.63
C GLY A 75 -7.93 -8.79 -1.13
N ALA A 76 -8.61 -7.89 -0.43
CA ALA A 76 -9.90 -7.36 -0.82
C ALA A 76 -10.05 -5.91 -0.39
N GLY A 77 -10.95 -5.18 -1.05
CA GLY A 77 -11.22 -3.79 -0.70
C GLY A 77 -12.56 -3.30 -1.20
N ALA A 78 -12.97 -2.15 -0.66
CA ALA A 78 -14.14 -1.42 -1.10
C ALA A 78 -13.82 0.07 -1.16
N LEU A 79 -14.33 0.76 -2.16
CA LEU A 79 -14.23 2.20 -2.34
C LEU A 79 -15.63 2.77 -2.60
N TYR A 80 -16.00 3.75 -1.81
CA TYR A 80 -17.17 4.59 -2.05
C TYR A 80 -16.73 5.94 -2.60
N TYR A 81 -17.47 6.48 -3.55
CA TYR A 81 -17.35 7.87 -3.95
C TYR A 81 -18.68 8.46 -4.43
N ASP A 82 -18.84 9.75 -4.15
CA ASP A 82 -19.97 10.55 -4.63
C ASP A 82 -19.59 11.22 -5.97
N ALA A 83 -20.27 10.86 -7.02
CA ALA A 83 -20.09 11.39 -8.38
C ALA A 83 -21.22 12.35 -8.77
N THR A 84 -21.91 12.98 -7.81
CA THR A 84 -22.98 13.95 -8.09
C THR A 84 -22.41 15.16 -8.83
N PRO A 85 -22.88 15.45 -10.05
CA PRO A 85 -22.40 16.62 -10.79
C PRO A 85 -22.80 17.93 -10.10
N ASP A 86 -22.03 18.97 -10.33
CA ASP A 86 -22.28 20.35 -9.85
C ASP A 86 -22.46 20.51 -8.34
N LYS A 87 -22.09 19.48 -7.58
CA LYS A 87 -22.12 19.52 -6.12
C LYS A 87 -20.90 20.24 -5.59
N LYS A 88 -21.11 21.10 -4.57
CA LYS A 88 -19.99 21.85 -3.95
C LYS A 88 -18.99 20.95 -3.21
N ALA A 89 -19.43 19.79 -2.76
CA ALA A 89 -18.60 18.87 -2.01
C ALA A 89 -18.94 17.41 -2.34
N ASN A 90 -17.98 16.65 -2.83
CA ASN A 90 -18.11 15.23 -3.16
C ASN A 90 -17.17 14.42 -2.25
N ALA A 91 -17.74 13.52 -1.46
CA ALA A 91 -16.99 12.68 -0.54
C ALA A 91 -16.53 11.37 -1.20
N PHE A 92 -15.40 10.86 -0.75
CA PHE A 92 -14.93 9.53 -1.09
C PHE A 92 -14.28 8.86 0.12
N GLY A 93 -14.25 7.53 0.12
CA GLY A 93 -13.57 6.78 1.17
C GLY A 93 -13.50 5.31 0.85
N GLY A 94 -12.44 4.67 1.30
CA GLY A 94 -12.20 3.27 1.02
C GLY A 94 -11.48 2.55 2.14
N VAL A 95 -11.65 1.23 2.11
CA VAL A 95 -10.94 0.29 2.99
C VAL A 95 -10.37 -0.84 2.16
N SER A 96 -9.20 -1.30 2.52
CA SER A 96 -8.61 -2.49 1.91
C SER A 96 -7.87 -3.33 2.94
N PHE A 97 -7.88 -4.63 2.68
CA PHE A 97 -7.25 -5.65 3.49
C PHE A 97 -6.32 -6.47 2.60
N PHE A 98 -5.06 -6.57 3.01
CA PHE A 98 -4.05 -7.38 2.34
C PHE A 98 -3.55 -8.45 3.31
N HIS A 99 -3.03 -9.54 2.77
CA HIS A 99 -2.57 -10.69 3.56
C HIS A 99 -3.69 -11.30 4.42
N ILE A 100 -4.92 -11.37 3.86
CA ILE A 100 -6.11 -11.88 4.57
C ILE A 100 -5.89 -13.32 5.01
N ASN A 101 -5.24 -14.12 4.18
CA ASN A 101 -4.91 -15.51 4.46
C ASN A 101 -3.67 -15.68 5.36
N LYS A 102 -3.06 -14.56 5.85
CA LYS A 102 -1.85 -14.56 6.69
C LYS A 102 -0.77 -15.50 6.13
N PRO A 103 -0.26 -15.22 4.91
CA PRO A 103 0.66 -16.13 4.24
C PRO A 103 1.89 -16.41 5.10
N LYS A 104 2.35 -17.65 5.08
CA LYS A 104 3.54 -18.07 5.85
C LYS A 104 4.80 -17.57 5.17
N ASP A 105 5.77 -17.14 5.98
CA ASP A 105 7.11 -16.77 5.54
C ASP A 105 8.14 -17.76 6.12
N PRO A 106 8.40 -18.89 5.43
CA PRO A 106 9.24 -19.95 5.97
C PRO A 106 10.74 -19.62 5.95
N ILE A 107 11.18 -18.53 5.35
CA ILE A 107 12.61 -18.14 5.33
C ILE A 107 13.10 -17.71 6.73
N ILE A 108 12.22 -17.13 7.54
CA ILE A 108 12.56 -16.62 8.89
C ILE A 108 12.19 -17.67 9.94
N SER A 109 12.55 -18.92 9.76
CA SER A 109 12.19 -19.96 10.72
C SER A 109 13.38 -20.39 11.56
N ASN A 110 13.47 -19.86 12.79
CA ASN A 110 14.11 -20.56 13.90
C ASN A 110 13.04 -20.98 14.89
N GLN A 111 12.67 -22.26 14.85
CA GLN A 111 12.00 -23.07 15.89
C GLN A 111 10.69 -22.61 16.54
N THR A 112 10.18 -21.42 16.33
CA THR A 112 8.86 -21.02 16.85
C THR A 112 7.89 -20.81 15.71
N VAL A 113 7.31 -21.87 15.22
CA VAL A 113 6.45 -21.99 14.02
C VAL A 113 5.22 -21.06 14.02
N ALA A 114 4.86 -20.48 15.14
CA ALA A 114 3.66 -19.66 15.30
C ALA A 114 3.78 -18.21 14.82
N LEU A 115 4.99 -17.69 14.57
CA LEU A 115 5.21 -16.25 14.31
C LEU A 115 5.60 -15.89 12.87
N ASN A 116 5.72 -16.88 11.99
CA ASN A 116 6.22 -16.67 10.62
C ASN A 116 5.11 -16.42 9.60
N THR A 117 4.11 -15.67 9.96
CA THR A 117 3.08 -15.23 9.04
C THR A 117 3.20 -13.74 8.77
N ILE A 118 2.94 -13.35 7.54
CA ILE A 118 2.82 -11.93 7.19
C ILE A 118 1.52 -11.41 7.83
N PRO A 119 1.59 -10.43 8.73
CA PRO A 119 0.39 -9.93 9.41
C PRO A 119 -0.59 -9.29 8.42
N LEU A 120 -1.87 -9.39 8.73
CA LEU A 120 -2.92 -8.65 8.03
C LEU A 120 -2.55 -7.16 7.98
N ARG A 121 -2.56 -6.59 6.77
CA ARG A 121 -2.46 -5.15 6.57
C ARG A 121 -3.83 -4.61 6.20
N TYR A 122 -4.29 -3.63 6.94
CA TYR A 122 -5.47 -2.87 6.56
C TYR A 122 -5.10 -1.42 6.25
N THR A 123 -5.77 -0.89 5.24
CA THR A 123 -5.64 0.49 4.81
C THR A 123 -7.02 1.11 4.75
N ARG A 124 -7.16 2.31 5.26
CA ARG A 124 -8.37 3.12 5.15
C ARG A 124 -7.99 4.52 4.72
N HIS A 125 -8.74 5.05 3.80
CA HIS A 125 -8.56 6.42 3.32
C HIS A 125 -9.90 7.08 3.09
N GLY A 126 -9.91 8.40 3.10
CA GLY A 126 -11.09 9.16 2.76
C GLY A 126 -10.78 10.64 2.65
N GLY A 127 -11.67 11.33 1.99
CA GLY A 127 -11.53 12.76 1.76
C GLY A 127 -12.80 13.38 1.18
N VAL A 128 -12.70 14.66 0.94
CA VAL A 128 -13.77 15.43 0.29
C VAL A 128 -13.16 16.32 -0.77
N SER A 129 -13.74 16.30 -1.97
CA SER A 129 -13.43 17.28 -3.02
C SER A 129 -14.36 18.47 -2.87
N PHE A 130 -13.83 19.61 -2.50
CA PHE A 130 -14.53 20.89 -2.46
C PHE A 130 -14.32 21.63 -3.76
N ASN A 131 -15.38 21.79 -4.57
CA ASN A 131 -15.37 22.53 -5.82
C ASN A 131 -15.49 24.03 -5.55
N LEU A 132 -14.36 24.75 -5.60
CA LEU A 132 -14.29 26.20 -5.36
C LEU A 132 -14.77 27.01 -6.57
N SER A 133 -14.51 26.48 -7.76
CA SER A 133 -14.97 27.04 -9.05
C SER A 133 -15.10 25.91 -10.08
N ASN A 134 -15.55 26.25 -11.30
CA ASN A 134 -15.61 25.30 -12.41
C ASN A 134 -14.24 24.73 -12.82
N LYS A 135 -13.14 25.37 -12.39
CA LYS A 135 -11.77 24.95 -12.74
C LYS A 135 -10.93 24.53 -11.54
N THR A 136 -11.38 24.79 -10.32
CA THR A 136 -10.52 24.62 -9.15
C THR A 136 -11.24 23.86 -8.06
N SER A 137 -10.59 22.81 -7.56
CA SER A 137 -11.05 22.05 -6.39
C SER A 137 -9.93 21.91 -5.38
N ILE A 138 -10.28 21.86 -4.09
CA ILE A 138 -9.36 21.51 -3.01
C ILE A 138 -9.80 20.19 -2.39
N ILE A 139 -8.84 19.29 -2.20
CA ILE A 139 -9.12 17.91 -1.80
C ILE A 139 -8.33 17.55 -0.53
N PRO A 140 -8.83 17.91 0.67
CA PRO A 140 -8.32 17.37 1.92
C PRO A 140 -8.66 15.89 2.03
N HIS A 141 -7.69 15.10 2.51
CA HIS A 141 -7.85 13.65 2.65
C HIS A 141 -6.93 13.08 3.73
N VAL A 142 -7.29 11.92 4.22
CA VAL A 142 -6.55 11.16 5.22
C VAL A 142 -6.32 9.75 4.72
N LEU A 143 -5.15 9.22 5.05
CA LEU A 143 -4.77 7.83 4.85
C LEU A 143 -4.27 7.25 6.16
N HIS A 144 -4.73 6.06 6.51
CA HIS A 144 -4.23 5.29 7.63
C HIS A 144 -3.94 3.86 7.19
N MET A 145 -2.76 3.38 7.51
CA MET A 145 -2.33 2.00 7.27
C MET A 145 -1.82 1.38 8.56
N GLN A 146 -2.10 0.09 8.74
CA GLN A 146 -1.52 -0.68 9.84
C GLN A 146 -1.25 -2.11 9.39
N GLN A 147 -0.09 -2.64 9.80
CA GLN A 147 0.32 -4.02 9.61
C GLN A 147 1.07 -4.49 10.86
N GLY A 148 0.49 -5.44 11.58
CA GLY A 148 1.02 -5.82 12.90
C GLY A 148 1.09 -4.62 13.84
N THR A 149 2.28 -4.33 14.37
CA THR A 149 2.54 -3.18 15.23
C THR A 149 2.90 -1.91 14.46
N ALA A 150 3.29 -2.03 13.18
CA ALA A 150 3.62 -0.88 12.34
C ALA A 150 2.35 -0.16 11.89
N ARG A 151 2.35 1.15 12.03
CA ARG A 151 1.23 2.00 11.63
C ARG A 151 1.72 3.32 11.03
N GLU A 152 1.00 3.79 10.05
CA GLU A 152 1.22 5.09 9.43
C GLU A 152 -0.11 5.83 9.31
N THR A 153 -0.10 7.12 9.59
CA THR A 153 -1.22 8.01 9.36
C THR A 153 -0.71 9.24 8.63
N SER A 154 -1.34 9.59 7.53
CA SER A 154 -1.02 10.75 6.74
C SER A 154 -2.27 11.61 6.56
N LEU A 155 -2.12 12.92 6.74
CA LEU A 155 -3.12 13.92 6.42
C LEU A 155 -2.58 14.75 5.26
N GLY A 156 -3.35 14.89 4.20
CA GLY A 156 -2.93 15.62 3.02
C GLY A 156 -4.01 16.54 2.47
N THR A 157 -3.57 17.44 1.63
CA THR A 157 -4.45 18.23 0.78
C THR A 157 -3.74 18.56 -0.52
N TYR A 158 -4.49 18.62 -1.60
CA TYR A 158 -4.00 19.16 -2.86
C TYR A 158 -5.08 20.01 -3.53
N VAL A 159 -4.63 20.98 -4.30
CA VAL A 159 -5.44 21.77 -5.22
C VAL A 159 -5.37 21.10 -6.58
N LYS A 160 -6.52 20.86 -7.17
CA LYS A 160 -6.68 20.39 -8.53
C LYS A 160 -7.17 21.54 -9.38
N TYR A 161 -6.44 21.82 -10.47
CA TYR A 161 -6.74 22.91 -11.41
C TYR A 161 -6.96 22.33 -12.81
N ASN A 162 -8.14 22.53 -13.36
CA ASN A 162 -8.48 22.15 -14.72
C ASN A 162 -7.89 23.13 -15.71
N VAL A 163 -6.88 22.69 -16.46
CA VAL A 163 -6.21 23.49 -17.50
C VAL A 163 -7.07 23.55 -18.77
N ASN A 164 -7.58 22.40 -19.19
CA ASN A 164 -8.47 22.22 -20.32
C ASN A 164 -9.36 20.98 -20.09
N GLU A 165 -10.21 20.62 -21.06
CA GLU A 165 -11.17 19.50 -20.93
C GLU A 165 -10.50 18.15 -20.67
N GLU A 166 -9.22 17.99 -21.02
CA GLU A 166 -8.46 16.73 -20.95
C GLU A 166 -7.41 16.69 -19.85
N THR A 167 -7.03 17.84 -19.28
CA THR A 167 -5.86 17.93 -18.40
C THR A 167 -6.16 18.67 -17.11
N ASP A 168 -5.91 17.99 -16.00
CA ASP A 168 -5.91 18.58 -14.66
C ASP A 168 -4.49 18.59 -14.09
N LEU A 169 -4.07 19.70 -13.51
CA LEU A 169 -2.86 19.83 -12.71
C LEU A 169 -3.19 19.72 -11.22
N MET A 170 -2.33 19.06 -10.46
CA MET A 170 -2.48 18.91 -9.03
C MET A 170 -1.20 19.33 -8.31
N ILE A 171 -1.35 20.12 -7.25
CA ILE A 171 -0.25 20.51 -6.37
C ILE A 171 -0.71 20.47 -4.92
N GLY A 172 0.11 19.94 -4.04
CA GLY A 172 -0.24 19.81 -2.63
C GLY A 172 0.85 19.18 -1.79
N GLY A 173 0.45 18.55 -0.70
CA GLY A 173 1.38 17.85 0.16
C GLY A 173 0.67 17.00 1.22
N TYR A 174 1.47 16.16 1.85
CA TYR A 174 1.07 15.25 2.90
C TYR A 174 1.92 15.49 4.14
N TYR A 175 1.28 15.49 5.29
CA TYR A 175 1.95 15.37 6.57
C TYR A 175 1.81 13.95 7.08
N ARG A 176 2.91 13.23 7.14
CA ARG A 176 3.00 11.90 7.77
C ARG A 176 3.30 12.10 9.24
N PHE A 177 2.39 11.65 10.11
CA PHE A 177 2.51 11.90 11.54
C PHE A 177 3.81 11.29 12.09
N LYS A 178 4.61 12.12 12.78
CA LYS A 178 5.89 11.77 13.42
C LYS A 178 6.98 11.28 12.45
N ASP A 179 6.87 11.61 11.15
CA ASP A 179 7.82 11.14 10.16
C ASP A 179 8.26 12.27 9.20
N ALA A 180 7.39 12.73 8.29
CA ALA A 180 7.82 13.61 7.21
C ALA A 180 6.71 14.51 6.69
N ILE A 181 7.14 15.57 5.97
CA ILE A 181 6.29 16.32 5.03
C ILE A 181 6.69 15.91 3.62
N ALA A 182 5.74 15.52 2.80
CA ALA A 182 5.96 15.09 1.43
C ALA A 182 5.21 16.02 0.46
N PRO A 183 5.89 16.83 -0.36
CA PRO A 183 5.25 17.61 -1.41
C PRO A 183 4.70 16.68 -2.50
N PHE A 184 3.62 17.10 -3.14
CA PHE A 184 2.95 16.37 -4.20
C PHE A 184 2.72 17.28 -5.41
N VAL A 185 3.07 16.79 -6.59
CA VAL A 185 2.73 17.36 -7.90
C VAL A 185 2.22 16.23 -8.78
N GLY A 186 1.13 16.47 -9.49
CA GLY A 186 0.52 15.48 -10.36
C GLY A 186 -0.13 16.10 -11.60
N VAL A 187 -0.29 15.27 -12.60
CA VAL A 187 -1.05 15.56 -13.82
C VAL A 187 -2.04 14.42 -14.02
N ASP A 188 -3.29 14.75 -14.24
CA ASP A 188 -4.35 13.82 -14.66
C ASP A 188 -4.70 14.12 -16.11
N TRP A 189 -4.38 13.18 -16.99
CA TRP A 189 -4.67 13.29 -18.42
C TRP A 189 -5.73 12.26 -18.80
N ARG A 190 -6.94 12.73 -19.15
CA ARG A 190 -8.12 11.89 -19.33
C ARG A 190 -8.14 11.02 -20.59
N ASN A 191 -7.15 11.17 -21.48
CA ASN A 191 -7.01 10.42 -22.72
C ASN A 191 -5.95 9.31 -22.69
N LEU A 192 -5.47 8.95 -21.50
CA LEU A 192 -4.57 7.80 -21.28
C LEU A 192 -5.30 6.66 -20.62
#